data_a3c1427ae5e786426624dc355462692e
#
_entry.id   a3c1427ae5e786426624dc355462692e
#
_cell.length_a   1.000
_cell.length_b   1.000
_cell.length_c   1.000
_cell.angle_alpha   90.00
_cell.angle_beta   90.00
_cell.angle_gamma   90.00
#
_symmetry.space_group_name_H-M   'P 1'
#
loop_
_entity.id
_entity.type
_entity.pdbx_description
1 polymer ?
#
loop_
_entity_poly.entity_id
_entity_poly.type
_entity_poly.pdbx_seq_one_letter_code
_entity_poly.pdbx_strand_id
1 'polypeptide(L)'
;MKLIRSALTTACLLAASWAIAAPSPVKMEGKILPQEFVGQMTASERLKEYVAADETFERWTRLIGLRLQSAPQINNDPLKMAQNMAALARRQYPDMPPPNIRPQKDGAVVQFYAYQTGRNGFIESNVFRYWKGGEGLYSLQFARRSPLSSLDGNKAKDLASQNIALIQEIANVDKRQVEKALMLR
;
A
#
# COMPACT_ATOMS: atom_id res chain seq x y z
N MET A 1 -27.11 3.02 14.72
CA MET A 1 -26.25 2.36 13.73
C MET A 1 -24.99 3.22 13.60
N LYS A 2 -23.91 2.85 14.31
CA LYS A 2 -22.68 3.65 14.37
C LYS A 2 -21.81 3.31 13.16
N LEU A 3 -21.55 4.27 12.29
CA LEU A 3 -20.62 4.23 11.18
C LEU A 3 -19.22 3.96 11.73
N ILE A 4 -18.72 2.74 11.52
CA ILE A 4 -17.32 2.40 11.73
C ILE A 4 -16.58 2.97 10.51
N ARG A 5 -15.97 4.13 10.73
CA ARG A 5 -15.10 4.78 9.75
C ARG A 5 -13.89 3.87 9.47
N SER A 6 -13.64 3.71 8.20
CA SER A 6 -12.56 2.99 7.54
C SER A 6 -11.22 3.13 8.27
N ALA A 7 -10.71 2.05 8.84
CA ALA A 7 -9.44 2.01 9.57
C ALA A 7 -8.20 1.95 8.65
N LEU A 8 -8.34 2.27 7.37
CA LEU A 8 -7.25 2.28 6.39
C LEU A 8 -6.77 3.69 6.01
N THR A 9 -7.46 4.73 6.50
CA THR A 9 -7.06 6.13 6.26
C THR A 9 -7.17 6.92 7.56
N THR A 10 -6.38 6.56 8.56
CA THR A 10 -6.12 7.50 9.65
C THR A 10 -4.88 8.31 9.25
N ALA A 11 -5.10 9.35 8.45
CA ALA A 11 -4.15 10.44 8.35
C ALA A 11 -4.15 11.17 9.70
N CYS A 12 -3.20 10.83 10.57
CA CYS A 12 -2.87 11.67 11.70
C CYS A 12 -2.19 12.93 11.16
N LEU A 13 -2.94 14.02 11.06
CA LEU A 13 -2.41 15.37 10.92
C LEU A 13 -1.63 15.73 12.20
N LEU A 14 -0.33 15.50 12.18
CA LEU A 14 0.61 16.06 13.17
C LEU A 14 1.72 16.77 12.42
N ALA A 15 1.98 18.00 12.85
CA ALA A 15 2.96 18.98 12.40
C ALA A 15 4.08 18.42 11.47
N ALA A 16 3.95 18.71 10.18
CA ALA A 16 4.98 18.41 9.20
C ALA A 16 6.19 19.30 9.44
N SER A 17 7.28 18.72 9.92
CA SER A 17 8.60 19.30 9.75
C SER A 17 8.91 19.26 8.25
N TRP A 18 9.18 20.40 7.64
CA TRP A 18 9.64 20.52 6.26
C TRP A 18 11.09 20.02 6.17
N ALA A 19 11.31 18.72 6.31
CA ALA A 19 12.52 18.10 5.83
C ALA A 19 12.43 18.04 4.30
N ILE A 20 13.51 18.28 3.59
CA ILE A 20 13.59 18.08 2.15
C ILE A 20 13.19 16.62 1.91
N ALA A 21 12.01 16.42 1.35
CA ALA A 21 11.44 15.10 1.15
C ALA A 21 12.36 14.32 0.19
N ALA A 22 12.85 13.19 0.63
CA ALA A 22 13.58 12.30 -0.26
C ALA A 22 12.60 11.61 -1.22
N PRO A 23 12.94 11.47 -2.51
CA PRO A 23 12.09 10.76 -3.44
C PRO A 23 11.96 9.28 -3.05
N SER A 24 10.90 8.61 -3.53
CA SER A 24 10.70 7.20 -3.26
C SER A 24 11.94 6.37 -3.64
N PRO A 25 12.36 5.43 -2.79
CA PRO A 25 13.55 4.60 -3.03
C PRO A 25 13.32 3.57 -4.13
N VAL A 26 12.07 3.35 -4.49
CA VAL A 26 11.63 2.38 -5.50
C VAL A 26 10.75 3.07 -6.54
N LYS A 27 10.67 2.48 -7.73
CA LYS A 27 9.77 2.94 -8.79
C LYS A 27 8.44 2.18 -8.72
N MET A 28 7.38 2.83 -9.16
CA MET A 28 6.10 2.23 -9.47
C MET A 28 5.71 2.59 -10.90
N GLU A 29 5.50 1.61 -11.75
CA GLU A 29 5.26 1.80 -13.20
C GLU A 29 6.39 2.64 -13.86
N GLY A 30 7.64 2.37 -13.46
CA GLY A 30 8.82 3.07 -13.95
C GLY A 30 9.02 4.49 -13.38
N LYS A 31 8.10 5.00 -12.54
CA LYS A 31 8.11 6.36 -12.01
C LYS A 31 8.61 6.42 -10.57
N ILE A 32 9.41 7.42 -10.27
CA ILE A 32 9.75 7.84 -8.91
C ILE A 32 8.63 8.78 -8.43
N LEU A 33 8.18 8.62 -7.18
CA LEU A 33 7.22 9.51 -6.55
C LEU A 33 7.97 10.44 -5.57
N PRO A 34 7.99 11.76 -5.83
CA PRO A 34 8.89 12.67 -5.13
C PRO A 34 8.35 13.22 -3.81
N GLN A 35 7.04 13.21 -3.58
CA GLN A 35 6.46 13.73 -2.35
C GLN A 35 6.44 12.65 -1.28
N GLU A 36 7.14 12.87 -0.18
CA GLU A 36 7.22 11.97 0.96
C GLU A 36 6.33 12.45 2.11
N PHE A 37 5.59 11.51 2.70
CA PHE A 37 4.98 11.64 4.02
C PHE A 37 5.68 10.65 4.95
N VAL A 38 6.11 11.14 6.11
CA VAL A 38 6.68 10.32 7.18
C VAL A 38 5.66 10.25 8.30
N GLY A 39 5.12 9.06 8.54
CA GLY A 39 4.22 8.79 9.65
C GLY A 39 4.97 8.73 10.99
N GLN A 40 4.23 8.42 12.05
CA GLN A 40 4.83 8.27 13.38
C GLN A 40 5.91 7.19 13.36
N MET A 41 7.13 7.59 13.70
CA MET A 41 8.30 6.71 13.73
C MET A 41 8.56 6.30 15.18
N THR A 42 8.40 5.03 15.48
CA THR A 42 8.81 4.42 16.75
C THR A 42 9.91 3.39 16.49
N ALA A 43 10.49 2.80 17.54
CA ALA A 43 11.44 1.72 17.37
C ALA A 43 10.85 0.48 16.66
N SER A 44 9.55 0.25 16.84
CA SER A 44 8.85 -0.94 16.31
C SER A 44 7.89 -0.64 15.15
N GLU A 45 7.69 0.62 14.79
CA GLU A 45 6.78 1.03 13.72
C GLU A 45 7.33 2.21 12.95
N ARG A 46 7.44 2.09 11.63
CA ARG A 46 7.87 3.16 10.72
C ARG A 46 6.99 3.11 9.49
N LEU A 47 6.57 4.28 9.04
CA LEU A 47 5.74 4.45 7.86
C LEU A 47 6.29 5.59 7.02
N LYS A 48 6.49 5.32 5.74
CA LYS A 48 6.75 6.34 4.72
C LYS A 48 5.81 6.11 3.56
N GLU A 49 5.22 7.17 3.05
CA GLU A 49 4.35 7.14 1.88
C GLU A 49 4.82 8.16 0.87
N TYR A 50 4.61 7.87 -0.41
CA TYR A 50 5.05 8.71 -1.52
C TYR A 50 3.95 8.84 -2.55
N VAL A 51 3.75 10.08 -3.05
CA VAL A 51 2.81 10.40 -4.14
C VAL A 51 3.51 11.25 -5.20
N ALA A 52 2.84 11.49 -6.34
CA ALA A 52 3.38 12.32 -7.40
C ALA A 52 3.51 13.79 -6.99
N ALA A 53 4.34 14.57 -7.70
CA ALA A 53 4.67 15.96 -7.36
C ALA A 53 3.47 16.91 -7.38
N ASP A 54 2.49 16.61 -8.20
CA ASP A 54 1.26 17.38 -8.41
C ASP A 54 0.05 16.84 -7.64
N GLU A 55 0.27 15.84 -6.78
CA GLU A 55 -0.75 15.17 -5.98
C GLU A 55 -0.63 15.50 -4.50
N THR A 56 -1.67 15.21 -3.73
CA THR A 56 -1.67 15.28 -2.26
C THR A 56 -2.03 13.93 -1.66
N PHE A 57 -1.77 13.72 -0.37
CA PHE A 57 -2.10 12.46 0.32
C PHE A 57 -3.60 12.24 0.48
N GLU A 58 -4.44 13.26 0.28
CA GLU A 58 -5.90 13.12 0.18
C GLU A 58 -6.34 12.78 -1.24
N ARG A 59 -5.63 13.31 -2.25
CA ARG A 59 -5.98 13.19 -3.67
C ARG A 59 -4.75 12.74 -4.47
N TRP A 60 -4.61 11.45 -4.60
CA TRP A 60 -3.55 10.81 -5.35
C TRP A 60 -4.10 9.76 -6.31
N THR A 61 -3.37 9.48 -7.36
CA THR A 61 -3.64 8.40 -8.33
C THR A 61 -2.68 7.23 -8.18
N ARG A 62 -1.48 7.49 -7.66
CA ARG A 62 -0.46 6.48 -7.34
C ARG A 62 0.14 6.74 -5.98
N LEU A 63 0.33 5.67 -5.23
CA LEU A 63 0.97 5.72 -3.92
C LEU A 63 1.95 4.55 -3.77
N ILE A 64 3.13 4.86 -3.25
CA ILE A 64 4.07 3.89 -2.72
C ILE A 64 4.07 4.01 -1.21
N GLY A 65 3.78 2.91 -0.50
CA GLY A 65 3.85 2.84 0.96
C GLY A 65 4.97 1.89 1.40
N LEU A 66 5.79 2.33 2.33
CA LEU A 66 6.81 1.52 2.99
C LEU A 66 6.47 1.42 4.47
N ARG A 67 6.49 0.22 5.03
CA ARG A 67 6.22 0.03 6.45
C ARG A 67 7.14 -1.01 7.07
N LEU A 68 7.61 -0.70 8.28
CA LEU A 68 8.11 -1.66 9.26
C LEU A 68 7.12 -1.70 10.41
N GLN A 69 6.76 -2.90 10.85
CA GLN A 69 5.88 -3.09 12.00
C GLN A 69 6.26 -4.35 12.78
N SER A 70 5.99 -4.33 14.08
CA SER A 70 6.07 -5.53 14.91
C SER A 70 4.71 -6.22 14.92
N ALA A 71 4.68 -7.49 14.60
CA ALA A 71 3.47 -8.33 14.61
C ALA A 71 3.73 -9.67 15.35
N PRO A 72 4.05 -9.61 16.67
CA PRO A 72 4.45 -10.79 17.44
C PRO A 72 3.34 -11.85 17.52
N GLN A 73 2.06 -11.45 17.49
CA GLN A 73 0.90 -12.36 17.53
C GLN A 73 0.83 -13.30 16.33
N ILE A 74 1.49 -12.99 15.24
CA ILE A 74 1.65 -13.87 14.07
C ILE A 74 3.11 -14.25 13.82
N ASN A 75 3.98 -13.99 14.81
CA ASN A 75 5.42 -14.27 14.74
C ASN A 75 6.14 -13.57 13.56
N ASN A 76 5.66 -12.36 13.20
CA ASN A 76 6.10 -11.60 12.02
C ASN A 76 6.04 -12.42 10.72
N ASP A 77 5.09 -13.35 10.62
CA ASP A 77 4.90 -14.22 9.44
C ASP A 77 4.27 -13.43 8.30
N PRO A 78 4.97 -13.25 7.16
CA PRO A 78 4.48 -12.47 6.04
C PRO A 78 3.27 -13.10 5.34
N LEU A 79 3.16 -14.44 5.31
CA LEU A 79 2.01 -15.11 4.72
C LEU A 79 0.76 -14.93 5.59
N LYS A 80 0.89 -15.08 6.90
CA LYS A 80 -0.21 -14.79 7.83
C LYS A 80 -0.66 -13.34 7.76
N MET A 81 0.29 -12.39 7.59
CA MET A 81 -0.08 -10.99 7.41
C MET A 81 -0.87 -10.77 6.11
N ALA A 82 -0.44 -11.36 5.00
CA ALA A 82 -1.16 -11.30 3.74
C ALA A 82 -2.57 -11.92 3.84
N GLN A 83 -2.72 -13.04 4.56
CA GLN A 83 -4.01 -13.67 4.83
C GLN A 83 -4.93 -12.79 5.69
N ASN A 84 -4.38 -12.15 6.73
CA ASN A 84 -5.13 -11.22 7.58
C ASN A 84 -5.61 -10.01 6.78
N MET A 85 -4.74 -9.44 5.92
CA MET A 85 -5.11 -8.33 5.04
C MET A 85 -6.20 -8.74 4.04
N ALA A 86 -6.09 -9.91 3.44
CA ALA A 86 -7.10 -10.45 2.53
C ALA A 86 -8.45 -10.67 3.24
N ALA A 87 -8.45 -11.21 4.45
CA ALA A 87 -9.66 -11.41 5.24
C ALA A 87 -10.31 -10.07 5.61
N LEU A 88 -9.51 -9.07 5.97
CA LEU A 88 -9.99 -7.71 6.25
C LEU A 88 -10.61 -7.07 5.00
N ALA A 89 -9.93 -7.12 3.87
CA ALA A 89 -10.43 -6.58 2.60
C ALA A 89 -11.74 -7.24 2.18
N ARG A 90 -11.85 -8.56 2.27
CA ARG A 90 -13.08 -9.31 1.95
C ARG A 90 -14.26 -8.90 2.83
N ARG A 91 -13.99 -8.67 4.13
CA ARG A 91 -15.03 -8.24 5.08
C ARG A 91 -15.49 -6.80 4.83
N GLN A 92 -14.56 -5.91 4.47
CA GLN A 92 -14.87 -4.49 4.24
C GLN A 92 -15.47 -4.22 2.86
N TYR A 93 -15.08 -5.00 1.87
CA TYR A 93 -15.47 -4.84 0.46
C TYR A 93 -15.99 -6.14 -0.13
N PRO A 94 -17.12 -6.67 0.39
CA PRO A 94 -17.65 -7.99 0.00
C PRO A 94 -18.03 -8.08 -1.49
N ASP A 95 -18.38 -6.95 -2.11
CA ASP A 95 -18.79 -6.85 -3.50
C ASP A 95 -17.61 -6.76 -4.48
N MET A 96 -16.37 -6.65 -3.95
CA MET A 96 -15.17 -6.63 -4.80
C MET A 96 -14.70 -8.06 -5.13
N PRO A 97 -13.96 -8.22 -6.24
CA PRO A 97 -13.30 -9.49 -6.53
C PRO A 97 -12.49 -9.98 -5.32
N PRO A 98 -12.45 -11.29 -5.06
CA PRO A 98 -11.75 -11.83 -3.91
C PRO A 98 -10.26 -11.47 -3.96
N PRO A 99 -9.64 -11.16 -2.80
CA PRO A 99 -8.22 -10.91 -2.72
C PRO A 99 -7.39 -12.08 -3.26
N ASN A 100 -6.31 -11.76 -3.93
CA ASN A 100 -5.37 -12.73 -4.49
C ASN A 100 -4.10 -12.76 -3.63
N ILE A 101 -3.73 -13.92 -3.09
CA ILE A 101 -2.51 -14.12 -2.30
C ILE A 101 -1.56 -15.00 -3.09
N ARG A 102 -0.31 -14.56 -3.19
CA ARG A 102 0.79 -15.29 -3.82
C ARG A 102 1.92 -15.48 -2.82
N PRO A 103 2.07 -16.68 -2.23
CA PRO A 103 3.24 -17.01 -1.42
C PRO A 103 4.51 -16.86 -2.26
N GLN A 104 5.58 -16.40 -1.63
CA GLN A 104 6.92 -16.29 -2.20
C GLN A 104 7.91 -17.02 -1.31
N LYS A 105 9.11 -17.38 -1.85
CA LYS A 105 10.16 -18.07 -1.10
C LYS A 105 10.50 -17.36 0.23
N ASP A 106 10.45 -16.04 0.24
CA ASP A 106 10.87 -15.19 1.35
C ASP A 106 9.82 -14.15 1.77
N GLY A 107 8.54 -14.45 1.52
CA GLY A 107 7.45 -13.55 1.85
C GLY A 107 6.12 -13.92 1.24
N ALA A 108 5.27 -12.92 1.05
CA ALA A 108 3.99 -13.07 0.37
C ALA A 108 3.58 -11.75 -0.33
N VAL A 109 2.88 -11.89 -1.44
CA VAL A 109 2.20 -10.77 -2.10
C VAL A 109 0.70 -10.97 -1.92
N VAL A 110 -0.02 -9.89 -1.60
CA VAL A 110 -1.48 -9.86 -1.60
C VAL A 110 -1.98 -8.69 -2.44
N GLN A 111 -2.98 -8.95 -3.27
CA GLN A 111 -3.66 -7.93 -4.06
C GLN A 111 -5.15 -7.94 -3.69
N PHE A 112 -5.73 -6.75 -3.56
CA PHE A 112 -7.17 -6.57 -3.34
C PHE A 112 -7.62 -5.20 -3.85
N TYR A 113 -8.94 -5.04 -3.94
CA TYR A 113 -9.58 -3.78 -4.27
C TYR A 113 -10.29 -3.21 -3.04
N ALA A 114 -10.23 -1.89 -2.92
CA ALA A 114 -11.07 -1.09 -2.04
C ALA A 114 -11.87 -0.09 -2.89
N TYR A 115 -12.93 0.47 -2.36
CA TYR A 115 -13.67 1.52 -3.05
C TYR A 115 -14.25 2.54 -2.06
N GLN A 116 -14.45 3.73 -2.57
CA GLN A 116 -15.22 4.77 -1.90
C GLN A 116 -16.31 5.25 -2.84
N THR A 117 -17.54 5.31 -2.34
CA THR A 117 -18.69 5.84 -3.08
C THR A 117 -18.87 7.34 -2.84
N GLY A 118 -19.71 7.99 -3.65
CA GLY A 118 -20.03 9.40 -3.54
C GLY A 118 -19.56 10.22 -4.74
N ARG A 119 -19.65 11.55 -4.64
CA ARG A 119 -19.35 12.48 -5.76
C ARG A 119 -17.93 12.32 -6.33
N ASN A 120 -16.96 12.00 -5.48
CA ASN A 120 -15.57 11.75 -5.86
C ASN A 120 -15.21 10.28 -5.60
N GLY A 121 -16.14 9.37 -5.90
CA GLY A 121 -15.94 7.95 -5.70
C GLY A 121 -14.78 7.39 -6.54
N PHE A 122 -14.06 6.44 -5.99
CA PHE A 122 -12.95 5.78 -6.66
C PHE A 122 -12.87 4.28 -6.31
N ILE A 123 -12.22 3.54 -7.18
CA ILE A 123 -11.68 2.23 -6.86
C ILE A 123 -10.19 2.39 -6.59
N GLU A 124 -9.73 1.73 -5.55
CA GLU A 124 -8.33 1.64 -5.18
C GLU A 124 -7.86 0.19 -5.36
N SER A 125 -6.90 -0.01 -6.23
CA SER A 125 -6.19 -1.27 -6.39
C SER A 125 -4.97 -1.26 -5.48
N ASN A 126 -4.87 -2.24 -4.62
CA ASN A 126 -3.81 -2.38 -3.65
C ASN A 126 -3.00 -3.65 -3.91
N VAL A 127 -1.69 -3.54 -3.98
CA VAL A 127 -0.75 -4.66 -4.00
C VAL A 127 0.25 -4.47 -2.89
N PHE A 128 0.31 -5.42 -1.96
CA PHE A 128 1.30 -5.44 -0.87
C PHE A 128 2.24 -6.61 -1.05
N ARG A 129 3.51 -6.37 -0.81
CA ARG A 129 4.51 -7.41 -0.57
C ARG A 129 4.94 -7.34 0.88
N TYR A 130 4.88 -8.48 1.57
CA TYR A 130 5.35 -8.65 2.94
C TYR A 130 6.56 -9.55 2.99
N TRP A 131 7.52 -9.23 3.87
CA TRP A 131 8.64 -10.10 4.19
C TRP A 131 9.12 -9.89 5.62
N LYS A 132 9.75 -10.91 6.19
CA LYS A 132 10.38 -10.82 7.50
C LYS A 132 11.81 -10.32 7.34
N GLY A 133 12.22 -9.30 8.10
CA GLY A 133 13.59 -8.82 8.23
C GLY A 133 14.08 -8.84 9.67
N GLY A 134 15.25 -8.27 9.91
CA GLY A 134 15.88 -8.29 11.23
C GLY A 134 15.10 -7.59 12.33
N GLU A 135 14.41 -6.48 11.99
CA GLU A 135 13.69 -5.64 12.98
C GLU A 135 12.18 -5.97 13.06
N GLY A 136 11.65 -6.82 12.20
CA GLY A 136 10.22 -7.14 12.21
C GLY A 136 9.66 -7.53 10.85
N LEU A 137 8.41 -7.17 10.64
CA LEU A 137 7.70 -7.39 9.40
C LEU A 137 7.73 -6.12 8.54
N TYR A 138 8.32 -6.23 7.38
CA TYR A 138 8.35 -5.16 6.38
C TYR A 138 7.22 -5.32 5.38
N SER A 139 6.75 -4.20 4.86
CA SER A 139 5.88 -4.20 3.70
C SER A 139 6.23 -3.08 2.72
N LEU A 140 6.01 -3.38 1.44
CA LEU A 140 5.95 -2.45 0.35
C LEU A 140 4.53 -2.49 -0.20
N GLN A 141 3.91 -1.32 -0.38
CA GLN A 141 2.60 -1.15 -1.01
C GLN A 141 2.75 -0.39 -2.32
N PHE A 142 2.11 -0.90 -3.37
CA PHE A 142 1.76 -0.14 -4.56
C PHE A 142 0.26 0.00 -4.62
N ALA A 143 -0.24 1.24 -4.67
CA ALA A 143 -1.67 1.50 -4.75
C ALA A 143 -2.00 2.46 -5.90
N ARG A 144 -3.14 2.23 -6.56
CA ARG A 144 -3.68 3.07 -7.63
C ARG A 144 -5.13 3.39 -7.35
N ARG A 145 -5.50 4.65 -7.57
CA ARG A 145 -6.90 5.09 -7.59
C ARG A 145 -7.36 5.38 -8.99
N SER A 146 -8.57 4.95 -9.31
CA SER A 146 -9.27 5.26 -10.55
C SER A 146 -10.67 5.76 -10.21
N PRO A 147 -11.15 6.87 -10.81
CA PRO A 147 -12.50 7.36 -10.56
C PRO A 147 -13.55 6.31 -10.92
N LEU A 148 -14.57 6.13 -10.07
CA LEU A 148 -15.69 5.23 -10.36
C LEU A 148 -16.42 5.59 -11.66
N SER A 149 -16.57 6.90 -11.93
CA SER A 149 -17.19 7.41 -13.15
C SER A 149 -16.45 7.01 -14.44
N SER A 150 -15.22 6.55 -14.34
CA SER A 150 -14.40 6.12 -15.47
C SER A 150 -14.44 4.61 -15.72
N LEU A 151 -15.16 3.84 -14.90
CA LEU A 151 -15.18 2.37 -15.00
C LEU A 151 -16.30 1.91 -15.94
N ASP A 152 -15.93 1.60 -17.17
CA ASP A 152 -16.72 0.78 -18.07
C ASP A 152 -16.12 -0.65 -18.14
N GLY A 153 -16.79 -1.55 -18.87
CA GLY A 153 -16.35 -2.95 -18.97
C GLY A 153 -14.95 -3.15 -19.55
N ASN A 154 -14.46 -2.24 -20.39
CA ASN A 154 -13.10 -2.29 -20.94
C ASN A 154 -12.08 -1.85 -19.90
N LYS A 155 -12.35 -0.77 -19.19
CA LYS A 155 -11.48 -0.30 -18.11
C LYS A 155 -11.37 -1.25 -16.93
N ALA A 156 -12.41 -2.05 -16.66
CA ALA A 156 -12.33 -3.12 -15.67
C ALA A 156 -11.32 -4.20 -16.08
N LYS A 157 -11.25 -4.55 -17.36
CA LYS A 157 -10.22 -5.47 -17.90
C LYS A 157 -8.83 -4.86 -17.85
N ASP A 158 -8.73 -3.57 -18.16
CA ASP A 158 -7.45 -2.84 -18.09
C ASP A 158 -6.92 -2.77 -16.66
N LEU A 159 -7.77 -2.53 -15.68
CA LEU A 159 -7.41 -2.57 -14.26
C LEU A 159 -6.88 -3.94 -13.85
N ALA A 160 -7.52 -5.02 -14.29
CA ALA A 160 -7.05 -6.38 -13.99
C ALA A 160 -5.66 -6.63 -14.61
N SER A 161 -5.43 -6.22 -15.85
CA SER A 161 -4.14 -6.35 -16.54
C SER A 161 -3.05 -5.53 -15.86
N GLN A 162 -3.36 -4.29 -15.49
CA GLN A 162 -2.44 -3.40 -14.77
C GLN A 162 -2.06 -3.97 -13.39
N ASN A 163 -2.99 -4.63 -12.69
CA ASN A 163 -2.70 -5.27 -11.42
C ASN A 163 -1.74 -6.46 -11.55
N ILE A 164 -1.84 -7.22 -12.64
CA ILE A 164 -0.88 -8.30 -12.90
C ILE A 164 0.52 -7.72 -13.05
N ALA A 165 0.67 -6.62 -13.78
CA ALA A 165 1.95 -5.92 -13.94
C ALA A 165 2.49 -5.39 -12.59
N LEU A 166 1.65 -4.75 -11.77
CA LEU A 166 2.03 -4.28 -10.43
C LEU A 166 2.46 -5.42 -9.50
N ILE A 167 1.78 -6.56 -9.55
CA ILE A 167 2.16 -7.76 -8.77
C ILE A 167 3.56 -8.25 -9.19
N GLN A 168 3.86 -8.26 -10.48
CA GLN A 168 5.17 -8.65 -10.99
C GLN A 168 6.24 -7.63 -10.61
N GLU A 169 5.95 -6.35 -10.74
CA GLU A 169 6.88 -5.27 -10.40
C GLU A 169 7.23 -5.29 -8.92
N ILE A 170 6.24 -5.30 -8.02
CA ILE A 170 6.46 -5.31 -6.56
C ILE A 170 7.20 -6.56 -6.08
N ALA A 171 6.96 -7.72 -6.73
CA ALA A 171 7.63 -8.97 -6.42
C ALA A 171 9.14 -8.92 -6.69
N ASN A 172 9.57 -8.09 -7.65
CA ASN A 172 10.96 -7.97 -8.09
C ASN A 172 11.72 -6.81 -7.44
N VAL A 173 11.07 -5.99 -6.60
CA VAL A 173 11.75 -4.89 -5.89
C VAL A 173 12.85 -5.45 -4.98
N ASP A 174 14.03 -4.83 -5.00
CA ASP A 174 15.09 -5.14 -4.02
C ASP A 174 14.67 -4.67 -2.62
N LYS A 175 14.42 -5.62 -1.72
CA LYS A 175 13.99 -5.37 -0.34
C LYS A 175 14.94 -4.47 0.43
N ARG A 176 16.25 -4.54 0.16
CA ARG A 176 17.27 -3.73 0.83
C ARG A 176 17.06 -2.23 0.59
N GLN A 177 16.51 -1.84 -0.56
CA GLN A 177 16.17 -0.43 -0.83
C GLN A 177 15.08 0.07 0.12
N VAL A 178 14.04 -0.75 0.35
CA VAL A 178 12.93 -0.44 1.27
C VAL A 178 13.40 -0.42 2.72
N GLU A 179 14.15 -1.44 3.13
CA GLU A 179 14.71 -1.55 4.48
C GLU A 179 15.61 -0.34 4.79
N LYS A 180 16.54 -0.01 3.89
CA LYS A 180 17.42 1.17 4.03
C LYS A 180 16.62 2.47 4.14
N ALA A 181 15.59 2.67 3.31
CA ALA A 181 14.77 3.88 3.34
C ALA A 181 14.02 4.05 4.67
N LEU A 182 13.54 2.96 5.26
CA LEU A 182 12.87 2.97 6.56
C LEU A 182 13.83 3.20 7.73
N MET A 183 15.15 2.98 7.57
CA MET A 183 16.16 3.26 8.59
C MET A 183 16.66 4.69 8.55
N LEU A 184 16.52 5.39 7.44
CA LEU A 184 16.89 6.80 7.31
C LEU A 184 15.85 7.68 8.03
N ARG A 185 16.30 8.54 8.93
CA ARG A 185 15.49 9.54 9.66
C ARG A 185 15.26 10.78 8.81
#